data_7febc4c1803082d688a87096c352297b
#
_entry.id   7febc4c1803082d688a87096c352297b
#
_cell.length_a   1.000
_cell.length_b   1.000
_cell.length_c   1.000
_cell.angle_alpha   90.00
_cell.angle_beta   90.00
_cell.angle_gamma   90.00
#
_symmetry.space_group_name_H-M   'P 1'
#
loop_
_entity.id
_entity.type
_entity.pdbx_description
1 polymer ?
#
loop_
_entity_poly.entity_id
_entity_poly.type
_entity_poly.pdbx_seq_one_letter_code
_entity_poly.pdbx_strand_id
1 'polypeptide(L)'
;MRRQWSINGRFVTQSVTGVQRYAQEVVRALDHLLCEDHPLAGGLEVQLLVPPGGTDHLGLRAIRLKSVGRVKGHLWEQIELPRHAGGGLVSLCNTGPLAARKHIVCIHDLNTRSFPSSYSMRFRALYRMLQPALGRCAARIATVSQFSANEIARYSVCPLDRIIVIPNGHEHTNRWTPHHSAATRAAAGPNTIVIVGSAAPHKNVRLILDLARRLEGAGLRIAVAGLGDSRVFATDAAAPRAQNVAWLGRLSDSELAAMLGDCLCLAFPSFAEGFGLPPLEAMALGCPVIASDRASLPEVCGEAALYASPNDPDAWLAQFVRLSQDRELRARMIKLGRARASTFRWAGSAEFYLQAMAHADGLADTIKPAGAPICVTASI
;
A
#
# COMPACT_ATOMS: atom_id res chain seq x y z
N MET A 1 -19.34 -2.99 -29.27
CA MET A 1 -20.23 -2.37 -28.27
C MET A 1 -19.43 -1.33 -27.48
N ARG A 2 -19.97 -0.13 -27.29
CA ARG A 2 -19.25 0.91 -26.51
C ARG A 2 -19.40 0.61 -25.02
N ARG A 3 -18.29 0.47 -24.31
CA ARG A 3 -18.20 0.15 -22.87
C ARG A 3 -17.81 1.42 -22.12
N GLN A 4 -18.57 1.80 -21.12
CA GLN A 4 -18.27 2.98 -20.31
C GLN A 4 -17.99 2.60 -18.88
N TRP A 5 -16.85 3.08 -18.34
CA TRP A 5 -16.47 2.90 -16.97
C TRP A 5 -16.00 4.20 -16.34
N SER A 6 -16.28 4.35 -15.07
CA SER A 6 -15.84 5.49 -14.27
C SER A 6 -14.92 5.00 -13.16
N ILE A 7 -13.96 5.82 -12.78
CA ILE A 7 -13.12 5.59 -11.61
C ILE A 7 -13.48 6.63 -10.55
N ASN A 8 -13.66 6.19 -9.31
CA ASN A 8 -13.86 7.07 -8.16
C ASN A 8 -12.56 7.81 -7.85
N GLY A 9 -12.45 9.06 -8.26
CA GLY A 9 -11.29 9.93 -8.14
C GLY A 9 -11.21 10.70 -6.82
N ARG A 10 -11.95 10.33 -5.78
CA ARG A 10 -11.87 11.02 -4.47
C ARG A 10 -10.45 11.07 -3.91
N PHE A 11 -9.62 10.07 -4.20
CA PHE A 11 -8.22 10.01 -3.75
C PHE A 11 -7.34 11.15 -4.27
N VAL A 12 -7.71 11.79 -5.39
CA VAL A 12 -6.94 12.91 -5.99
C VAL A 12 -6.89 14.12 -5.06
N THR A 13 -7.90 14.29 -4.20
CA THR A 13 -7.99 15.40 -3.25
C THR A 13 -7.46 15.06 -1.84
N GLN A 14 -6.83 13.90 -1.68
CA GLN A 14 -6.36 13.40 -0.39
C GLN A 14 -4.84 13.38 -0.33
N SER A 15 -4.29 13.45 0.88
CA SER A 15 -2.86 13.23 1.12
C SER A 15 -2.46 11.83 0.69
N VAL A 16 -1.34 11.70 0.00
CA VAL A 16 -0.84 10.40 -0.47
C VAL A 16 -0.40 9.55 0.71
N THR A 17 -1.05 8.41 0.87
CA THR A 17 -0.64 7.28 1.72
C THR A 17 -0.53 6.03 0.83
N GLY A 18 -0.25 4.86 1.38
CA GLY A 18 -0.19 3.61 0.59
C GLY A 18 -1.46 3.36 -0.24
N VAL A 19 -2.65 3.66 0.32
CA VAL A 19 -3.94 3.48 -0.37
C VAL A 19 -4.10 4.44 -1.54
N GLN A 20 -3.74 5.73 -1.36
CA GLN A 20 -3.79 6.71 -2.46
C GLN A 20 -2.70 6.43 -3.50
N ARG A 21 -1.52 5.98 -3.09
CA ARG A 21 -0.45 5.52 -4.01
C ARG A 21 -0.97 4.40 -4.91
N TYR A 22 -1.55 3.36 -4.31
CA TYR A 22 -2.18 2.29 -5.08
C TYR A 22 -3.14 2.81 -6.13
N ALA A 23 -4.08 3.69 -5.74
CA ALA A 23 -5.08 4.22 -6.66
C ALA A 23 -4.44 5.02 -7.81
N GLN A 24 -3.46 5.87 -7.51
CA GLN A 24 -2.74 6.66 -8.51
C GLN A 24 -2.01 5.76 -9.51
N GLU A 25 -1.28 4.76 -9.01
CA GLU A 25 -0.46 3.90 -9.86
C GLU A 25 -1.29 2.93 -10.69
N VAL A 26 -2.38 2.37 -10.15
CA VAL A 26 -3.33 1.57 -10.92
C VAL A 26 -3.97 2.40 -12.03
N VAL A 27 -4.36 3.65 -11.75
CA VAL A 27 -4.96 4.52 -12.77
C VAL A 27 -3.95 4.88 -13.86
N ARG A 28 -2.68 5.19 -13.51
CA ARG A 28 -1.62 5.42 -14.50
C ARG A 28 -1.33 4.20 -15.37
N ALA A 29 -1.24 3.02 -14.74
CA ALA A 29 -1.01 1.78 -15.47
C ALA A 29 -2.20 1.42 -16.38
N LEU A 30 -3.43 1.65 -15.93
CA LEU A 30 -4.62 1.46 -16.74
C LEU A 30 -4.65 2.43 -17.92
N ASP A 31 -4.32 3.71 -17.70
CA ASP A 31 -4.20 4.72 -18.76
C ASP A 31 -3.18 4.30 -19.84
N HIS A 32 -2.05 3.75 -19.41
CA HIS A 32 -1.02 3.23 -20.32
C HIS A 32 -1.56 2.07 -21.16
N LEU A 33 -2.21 1.07 -20.55
CA LEU A 33 -2.80 -0.06 -21.29
C LEU A 33 -3.88 0.39 -22.28
N LEU A 34 -4.65 1.43 -21.95
CA LEU A 34 -5.62 2.02 -22.86
C LEU A 34 -4.96 2.73 -24.05
N CYS A 35 -3.79 3.36 -23.84
CA CYS A 35 -3.02 4.00 -24.92
C CYS A 35 -2.32 2.98 -25.85
N GLU A 36 -2.05 1.77 -25.37
CA GLU A 36 -1.38 0.69 -26.12
C GLU A 36 -2.37 -0.26 -26.80
N ASP A 37 -3.65 0.12 -26.88
CA ASP A 37 -4.70 -0.68 -27.50
C ASP A 37 -4.77 -2.13 -27.00
N HIS A 38 -4.63 -2.32 -25.67
CA HIS A 38 -4.71 -3.63 -25.06
C HIS A 38 -5.97 -4.40 -25.50
N PRO A 39 -5.91 -5.71 -25.82
CA PRO A 39 -7.06 -6.45 -26.39
C PRO A 39 -8.35 -6.33 -25.59
N LEU A 40 -8.29 -6.27 -24.25
CA LEU A 40 -9.46 -6.09 -23.39
C LEU A 40 -9.94 -4.64 -23.30
N ALA A 41 -9.22 -3.69 -23.88
CA ALA A 41 -9.57 -2.27 -23.92
C ALA A 41 -10.45 -1.89 -25.11
N GLY A 42 -10.68 -2.81 -26.05
CA GLY A 42 -11.49 -2.55 -27.24
C GLY A 42 -12.87 -1.96 -26.94
N GLY A 43 -13.15 -0.76 -27.45
CA GLY A 43 -14.39 -0.01 -27.22
C GLY A 43 -14.62 0.45 -25.79
N LEU A 44 -13.61 0.40 -24.91
CA LEU A 44 -13.66 0.84 -23.51
C LEU A 44 -13.33 2.33 -23.41
N GLU A 45 -14.26 3.10 -22.86
CA GLU A 45 -14.05 4.49 -22.46
C GLU A 45 -14.01 4.57 -20.94
N VAL A 46 -12.92 5.12 -20.40
CA VAL A 46 -12.75 5.31 -18.96
C VAL A 46 -12.65 6.79 -18.63
N GLN A 47 -13.37 7.20 -17.58
CA GLN A 47 -13.27 8.54 -17.02
C GLN A 47 -12.92 8.49 -15.54
N LEU A 48 -12.07 9.42 -15.09
CA LEU A 48 -11.77 9.64 -13.67
C LEU A 48 -12.67 10.75 -13.14
N LEU A 49 -13.67 10.39 -12.34
CA LEU A 49 -14.58 11.35 -11.72
C LEU A 49 -14.00 11.87 -10.42
N VAL A 50 -13.79 13.18 -10.31
CA VAL A 50 -13.20 13.81 -9.13
C VAL A 50 -14.17 14.80 -8.48
N PRO A 51 -14.12 14.96 -7.14
CA PRO A 51 -14.88 16.00 -6.46
C PRO A 51 -14.35 17.40 -6.80
N PRO A 52 -15.10 18.48 -6.51
CA PRO A 52 -14.66 19.85 -6.71
C PRO A 52 -13.29 20.14 -6.09
N GLY A 53 -12.39 20.73 -6.88
CA GLY A 53 -11.01 21.05 -6.48
C GLY A 53 -10.01 19.93 -6.75
N GLY A 54 -10.44 18.80 -7.34
CA GLY A 54 -9.52 17.80 -7.86
C GLY A 54 -8.86 18.28 -9.15
N THR A 55 -7.53 18.22 -9.22
CA THR A 55 -6.73 18.60 -10.37
C THR A 55 -6.00 17.40 -10.94
N ASP A 56 -5.74 17.41 -12.24
CA ASP A 56 -4.94 16.37 -12.87
C ASP A 56 -3.46 16.58 -12.57
N HIS A 57 -2.93 15.76 -11.66
CA HIS A 57 -1.50 15.62 -11.40
C HIS A 57 -0.98 14.22 -11.79
N LEU A 58 -1.81 13.42 -12.45
CA LEU A 58 -1.47 12.06 -12.86
C LEU A 58 -0.88 12.00 -14.26
N GLY A 59 -1.11 13.02 -15.09
CA GLY A 59 -0.62 13.10 -16.46
C GLY A 59 -1.27 12.05 -17.38
N LEU A 60 -2.57 11.85 -17.25
CA LEU A 60 -3.35 10.86 -17.99
C LEU A 60 -3.55 11.28 -19.46
N ARG A 61 -3.56 10.34 -20.38
CA ARG A 61 -3.71 10.56 -21.83
C ARG A 61 -5.00 9.98 -22.40
N ALA A 62 -5.34 8.75 -22.02
CA ALA A 62 -6.56 8.05 -22.47
C ALA A 62 -7.73 8.25 -21.49
N ILE A 63 -7.47 8.27 -20.20
CA ILE A 63 -8.47 8.43 -19.14
C ILE A 63 -8.78 9.93 -18.97
N ARG A 64 -10.02 10.32 -19.20
CA ARG A 64 -10.44 11.72 -19.06
C ARG A 64 -10.80 12.04 -17.62
N LEU A 65 -10.12 13.04 -17.02
CA LEU A 65 -10.51 13.59 -15.73
C LEU A 65 -11.72 14.52 -15.89
N LYS A 66 -12.74 14.30 -15.05
CA LYS A 66 -13.96 15.12 -15.01
C LYS A 66 -14.31 15.48 -13.58
N SER A 67 -14.27 16.77 -13.25
CA SER A 67 -14.77 17.28 -11.96
C SER A 67 -16.29 17.31 -11.96
N VAL A 68 -16.92 16.71 -10.96
CA VAL A 68 -18.39 16.58 -10.86
C VAL A 68 -18.88 16.84 -9.45
N GLY A 69 -20.11 17.35 -9.36
CA GLY A 69 -20.79 17.60 -8.10
C GLY A 69 -20.42 18.93 -7.45
N ARG A 70 -20.91 19.13 -6.22
CA ARG A 70 -20.75 20.38 -5.44
C ARG A 70 -20.22 20.14 -4.03
N VAL A 71 -20.39 18.92 -3.49
CA VAL A 71 -19.92 18.55 -2.14
C VAL A 71 -18.61 17.76 -2.20
N LYS A 72 -18.04 17.43 -1.05
CA LYS A 72 -16.75 16.71 -0.93
C LYS A 72 -16.89 15.50 0.00
N GLY A 73 -15.82 14.70 0.07
CA GLY A 73 -15.70 13.59 1.01
C GLY A 73 -16.68 12.44 0.74
N HIS A 74 -17.14 11.79 1.81
CA HIS A 74 -18.06 10.65 1.70
C HIS A 74 -19.44 11.04 1.19
N LEU A 75 -19.89 12.27 1.43
CA LEU A 75 -21.18 12.75 0.94
C LEU A 75 -21.17 12.83 -0.58
N TRP A 76 -20.09 13.36 -1.17
CA TRP A 76 -19.89 13.34 -2.63
C TRP A 76 -19.88 11.90 -3.17
N GLU A 77 -19.14 11.02 -2.51
CA GLU A 77 -18.99 9.63 -2.92
C GLU A 77 -20.31 8.86 -2.93
N GLN A 78 -21.17 9.08 -1.92
CA GLN A 78 -22.44 8.35 -1.80
C GLN A 78 -23.59 8.93 -2.64
N ILE A 79 -23.60 10.25 -2.85
CA ILE A 79 -24.76 10.94 -3.46
C ILE A 79 -24.46 11.42 -4.86
N GLU A 80 -23.34 12.12 -5.10
CA GLU A 80 -23.07 12.75 -6.38
C GLU A 80 -22.36 11.81 -7.36
N LEU A 81 -21.36 11.08 -6.91
CA LEU A 81 -20.61 10.15 -7.77
C LEU A 81 -21.52 9.17 -8.54
N PRO A 82 -22.48 8.46 -7.91
CA PRO A 82 -23.32 7.51 -8.65
C PRO A 82 -24.21 8.15 -9.72
N ARG A 83 -24.55 9.43 -9.58
CA ARG A 83 -25.37 10.17 -10.58
C ARG A 83 -24.58 10.50 -11.85
N HIS A 84 -23.27 10.56 -11.75
CA HIS A 84 -22.36 10.89 -12.84
C HIS A 84 -21.62 9.67 -13.41
N ALA A 85 -21.60 8.56 -12.67
CA ALA A 85 -20.98 7.32 -13.10
C ALA A 85 -21.89 6.60 -14.12
N GLY A 86 -21.51 6.67 -15.39
CA GLY A 86 -22.15 5.90 -16.46
C GLY A 86 -21.53 4.50 -16.57
N GLY A 87 -22.35 3.47 -16.84
CA GLY A 87 -21.88 2.10 -17.03
C GLY A 87 -21.36 1.45 -15.75
N GLY A 88 -20.07 1.14 -15.70
CA GLY A 88 -19.43 0.55 -14.52
C GLY A 88 -18.67 1.58 -13.68
N LEU A 89 -18.36 1.22 -12.42
CA LEU A 89 -17.58 2.02 -11.49
C LEU A 89 -16.47 1.22 -10.84
N VAL A 90 -15.29 1.81 -10.70
CA VAL A 90 -14.17 1.28 -9.89
C VAL A 90 -13.88 2.22 -8.74
N SER A 91 -13.85 1.72 -7.52
CA SER A 91 -13.41 2.44 -6.32
C SER A 91 -12.18 1.78 -5.73
N LEU A 92 -11.07 2.52 -5.60
CA LEU A 92 -9.74 1.98 -5.30
C LEU A 92 -9.29 2.19 -3.84
N CYS A 93 -10.09 2.87 -3.01
CA CYS A 93 -9.65 3.34 -1.69
C CYS A 93 -10.60 2.94 -0.54
N ASN A 94 -10.83 1.65 -0.32
CA ASN A 94 -11.59 1.06 0.80
C ASN A 94 -13.09 1.41 0.86
N THR A 95 -13.55 2.39 0.11
CA THR A 95 -14.94 2.88 0.11
C THR A 95 -15.44 3.13 -1.31
N GLY A 96 -16.74 3.24 -1.45
CA GLY A 96 -17.43 3.58 -2.69
C GLY A 96 -18.93 3.73 -2.46
N PRO A 97 -19.67 4.21 -3.46
CA PRO A 97 -21.11 4.40 -3.34
C PRO A 97 -21.86 3.07 -3.31
N LEU A 98 -22.85 2.97 -2.44
CA LEU A 98 -23.72 1.78 -2.35
C LEU A 98 -24.70 1.67 -3.50
N ALA A 99 -25.04 2.78 -4.15
CA ALA A 99 -26.02 2.83 -5.23
C ALA A 99 -25.46 2.43 -6.61
N ALA A 100 -24.15 2.15 -6.74
CA ALA A 100 -23.57 1.74 -8.02
C ALA A 100 -23.86 0.25 -8.32
N ARG A 101 -24.35 -0.05 -9.52
CA ARG A 101 -24.77 -1.42 -9.89
C ARG A 101 -23.62 -2.30 -10.37
N LYS A 102 -22.83 -1.84 -11.36
CA LYS A 102 -21.61 -2.50 -11.85
C LYS A 102 -20.42 -1.93 -11.10
N HIS A 103 -20.15 -2.38 -9.89
CA HIS A 103 -19.16 -1.77 -9.02
C HIS A 103 -18.05 -2.75 -8.64
N ILE A 104 -16.81 -2.38 -8.90
CA ILE A 104 -15.61 -3.07 -8.42
C ILE A 104 -15.02 -2.20 -7.30
N VAL A 105 -14.90 -2.75 -6.09
CA VAL A 105 -14.40 -2.02 -4.92
C VAL A 105 -13.15 -2.68 -4.40
N CYS A 106 -12.06 -1.91 -4.28
CA CYS A 106 -10.85 -2.37 -3.61
C CYS A 106 -10.94 -2.09 -2.10
N ILE A 107 -10.84 -3.15 -1.30
CA ILE A 107 -10.71 -3.11 0.15
C ILE A 107 -9.32 -3.63 0.48
N HIS A 108 -8.41 -2.72 0.92
CA HIS A 108 -7.00 -3.05 1.16
C HIS A 108 -6.80 -3.92 2.40
N ASP A 109 -7.52 -3.61 3.47
CA ASP A 109 -7.44 -4.31 4.74
C ASP A 109 -8.73 -4.13 5.57
N LEU A 110 -8.80 -4.88 6.67
CA LEU A 110 -9.83 -4.72 7.69
C LEU A 110 -9.23 -4.31 9.05
N ASN A 111 -8.15 -3.52 9.04
CA ASN A 111 -7.47 -3.09 10.26
C ASN A 111 -8.38 -2.33 11.23
N THR A 112 -9.45 -1.70 10.75
CA THR A 112 -10.50 -1.12 11.59
C THR A 112 -11.20 -2.13 12.49
N ARG A 113 -11.15 -3.44 12.13
CA ARG A 113 -11.71 -4.56 12.89
C ARG A 113 -10.65 -5.33 13.66
N SER A 114 -9.51 -5.63 13.02
CA SER A 114 -8.43 -6.42 13.62
C SER A 114 -7.65 -5.62 14.66
N PHE A 115 -7.47 -4.30 14.45
CA PHE A 115 -6.76 -3.39 15.35
C PHE A 115 -7.56 -2.12 15.66
N PRO A 116 -8.68 -2.26 16.37
CA PRO A 116 -9.61 -1.16 16.60
C PRO A 116 -9.00 0.01 17.38
N SER A 117 -7.97 -0.21 18.20
CA SER A 117 -7.25 0.83 18.94
C SER A 117 -6.53 1.84 18.05
N SER A 118 -6.27 1.48 16.79
CA SER A 118 -5.60 2.35 15.81
C SER A 118 -6.53 3.39 15.16
N TYR A 119 -7.85 3.34 15.45
CA TYR A 119 -8.85 4.15 14.76
C TYR A 119 -9.89 4.73 15.70
N SER A 120 -10.40 5.93 15.38
CA SER A 120 -11.48 6.56 16.16
C SER A 120 -12.79 5.74 16.09
N MET A 121 -13.60 5.83 17.13
CA MET A 121 -14.89 5.12 17.20
C MET A 121 -15.81 5.43 16.02
N ARG A 122 -15.89 6.71 15.61
CA ARG A 122 -16.72 7.15 14.47
C ARG A 122 -16.25 6.52 13.16
N PHE A 123 -14.95 6.51 12.93
CA PHE A 123 -14.35 5.90 11.74
C PHE A 123 -14.62 4.38 11.70
N ARG A 124 -14.42 3.69 12.84
CA ARG A 124 -14.72 2.26 12.98
C ARG A 124 -16.19 1.95 12.72
N ALA A 125 -17.12 2.72 13.29
CA ALA A 125 -18.54 2.53 13.09
C ALA A 125 -18.93 2.67 11.61
N LEU A 126 -18.45 3.72 10.94
CA LEU A 126 -18.68 3.94 9.52
C LEU A 126 -18.20 2.74 8.68
N TYR A 127 -16.95 2.31 8.87
CA TYR A 127 -16.38 1.20 8.08
C TYR A 127 -17.03 -0.16 8.42
N ARG A 128 -17.43 -0.36 9.67
CA ARG A 128 -18.14 -1.56 10.12
C ARG A 128 -19.49 -1.73 9.46
N MET A 129 -20.15 -0.64 9.08
CA MET A 129 -21.42 -0.63 8.34
C MET A 129 -21.19 -0.66 6.82
N LEU A 130 -20.28 0.18 6.32
CA LEU A 130 -20.09 0.39 4.89
C LEU A 130 -19.47 -0.81 4.17
N GLN A 131 -18.43 -1.43 4.75
CA GLN A 131 -17.72 -2.53 4.11
C GLN A 131 -18.61 -3.77 3.85
N PRO A 132 -19.43 -4.27 4.81
CA PRO A 132 -20.34 -5.37 4.51
C PRO A 132 -21.44 -5.00 3.51
N ALA A 133 -21.91 -3.76 3.53
CA ALA A 133 -22.86 -3.27 2.54
C ALA A 133 -22.25 -3.28 1.13
N LEU A 134 -21.01 -2.79 0.98
CA LEU A 134 -20.26 -2.87 -0.28
C LEU A 134 -20.02 -4.32 -0.70
N GLY A 135 -19.66 -5.21 0.22
CA GLY A 135 -19.48 -6.63 -0.06
C GLY A 135 -20.73 -7.32 -0.62
N ARG A 136 -21.92 -6.83 -0.24
CA ARG A 136 -23.20 -7.35 -0.80
C ARG A 136 -23.55 -6.70 -2.14
N CYS A 137 -23.35 -5.40 -2.28
CA CYS A 137 -23.83 -4.62 -3.44
C CYS A 137 -22.84 -4.59 -4.60
N ALA A 138 -21.55 -4.64 -4.36
CA ALA A 138 -20.52 -4.60 -5.41
C ALA A 138 -20.57 -5.87 -6.28
N ALA A 139 -20.29 -5.73 -7.56
CA ALA A 139 -20.16 -6.86 -8.48
C ALA A 139 -18.94 -7.75 -8.10
N ARG A 140 -17.84 -7.11 -7.71
CA ARG A 140 -16.62 -7.78 -7.22
C ARG A 140 -15.95 -6.95 -6.14
N ILE A 141 -15.31 -7.61 -5.19
CA ILE A 141 -14.38 -6.99 -4.26
C ILE A 141 -12.96 -7.30 -4.74
N ALA A 142 -12.16 -6.26 -4.93
CA ALA A 142 -10.71 -6.37 -5.11
C ALA A 142 -10.01 -6.21 -3.76
N THR A 143 -8.88 -6.87 -3.58
CA THR A 143 -8.00 -6.67 -2.44
C THR A 143 -6.54 -6.89 -2.84
N VAL A 144 -5.59 -6.58 -1.96
CA VAL A 144 -4.18 -6.44 -2.33
C VAL A 144 -3.32 -7.66 -1.98
N SER A 145 -3.85 -8.61 -1.19
CA SER A 145 -3.15 -9.84 -0.80
C SER A 145 -4.12 -10.98 -0.51
N GLN A 146 -3.63 -12.21 -0.53
CA GLN A 146 -4.41 -13.37 -0.11
C GLN A 146 -4.77 -13.29 1.38
N PHE A 147 -3.84 -12.77 2.20
CA PHE A 147 -4.14 -12.50 3.60
C PHE A 147 -5.36 -11.59 3.75
N SER A 148 -5.40 -10.46 3.05
CA SER A 148 -6.55 -9.54 3.09
C SER A 148 -7.82 -10.18 2.55
N ALA A 149 -7.75 -11.01 1.51
CA ALA A 149 -8.90 -11.75 1.00
C ALA A 149 -9.50 -12.69 2.06
N ASN A 150 -8.64 -13.42 2.76
CA ASN A 150 -9.05 -14.32 3.84
C ASN A 150 -9.68 -13.55 5.00
N GLU A 151 -9.13 -12.39 5.38
CA GLU A 151 -9.72 -11.54 6.43
C GLU A 151 -11.08 -10.96 5.99
N ILE A 152 -11.23 -10.53 4.74
CA ILE A 152 -12.51 -10.04 4.19
C ILE A 152 -13.58 -11.14 4.27
N ALA A 153 -13.24 -12.37 3.93
CA ALA A 153 -14.14 -13.51 4.03
C ALA A 153 -14.42 -13.91 5.49
N ARG A 154 -13.39 -13.98 6.34
CA ARG A 154 -13.49 -14.30 7.76
C ARG A 154 -14.43 -13.35 8.51
N TYR A 155 -14.37 -12.05 8.19
CA TYR A 155 -15.27 -11.05 8.79
C TYR A 155 -16.65 -10.97 8.08
N SER A 156 -16.96 -11.91 7.18
CA SER A 156 -18.23 -11.98 6.46
C SER A 156 -18.58 -10.70 5.69
N VAL A 157 -17.57 -10.01 5.19
CA VAL A 157 -17.73 -8.82 4.33
C VAL A 157 -18.11 -9.27 2.92
N CYS A 158 -17.40 -10.28 2.38
CA CYS A 158 -17.66 -10.84 1.05
C CYS A 158 -17.15 -12.29 1.00
N PRO A 159 -17.84 -13.23 0.33
CA PRO A 159 -17.33 -14.59 0.14
C PRO A 159 -16.13 -14.60 -0.82
N LEU A 160 -15.21 -15.59 -0.64
CA LEU A 160 -13.92 -15.64 -1.35
C LEU A 160 -14.06 -15.73 -2.88
N ASP A 161 -15.08 -16.40 -3.39
CA ASP A 161 -15.35 -16.54 -4.83
C ASP A 161 -15.70 -15.22 -5.54
N ARG A 162 -16.07 -14.20 -4.77
CA ARG A 162 -16.33 -12.84 -5.25
C ARG A 162 -15.18 -11.87 -5.00
N ILE A 163 -14.05 -12.36 -4.43
CA ILE A 163 -12.88 -11.54 -4.15
C ILE A 163 -11.81 -11.81 -5.21
N ILE A 164 -11.17 -10.76 -5.70
CA ILE A 164 -10.04 -10.81 -6.61
C ILE A 164 -8.83 -10.22 -5.90
N VAL A 165 -7.72 -10.93 -5.87
CA VAL A 165 -6.46 -10.41 -5.34
C VAL A 165 -5.71 -9.67 -6.46
N ILE A 166 -5.49 -8.39 -6.26
CA ILE A 166 -4.80 -7.48 -7.18
C ILE A 166 -3.65 -6.81 -6.41
N PRO A 167 -2.45 -7.38 -6.46
CA PRO A 167 -1.30 -6.89 -5.69
C PRO A 167 -0.88 -5.48 -6.08
N ASN A 168 -0.12 -4.82 -5.20
CA ASN A 168 0.57 -3.58 -5.53
C ASN A 168 1.77 -3.86 -6.45
N GLY A 169 2.19 -2.87 -7.25
CA GLY A 169 3.44 -2.89 -7.99
C GLY A 169 4.52 -2.03 -7.31
N HIS A 170 5.71 -2.00 -7.90
CA HIS A 170 6.86 -1.27 -7.38
C HIS A 170 7.38 -0.17 -8.31
N GLU A 171 6.99 -0.15 -9.60
CA GLU A 171 7.64 0.66 -10.65
C GLU A 171 7.56 2.17 -10.43
N HIS A 172 6.69 2.63 -9.53
CA HIS A 172 6.65 4.04 -9.13
C HIS A 172 7.98 4.49 -8.50
N THR A 173 8.73 3.57 -7.86
CA THR A 173 10.06 3.86 -7.32
C THR A 173 11.08 4.22 -8.38
N ASN A 174 10.91 3.80 -9.64
CA ASN A 174 11.79 4.14 -10.76
C ASN A 174 11.72 5.64 -11.13
N ARG A 175 10.67 6.34 -10.68
CA ARG A 175 10.53 7.79 -10.89
C ARG A 175 11.10 8.62 -9.72
N TRP A 176 11.54 7.95 -8.66
CA TRP A 176 12.11 8.61 -7.50
C TRP A 176 13.58 8.94 -7.77
N THR A 177 13.92 10.21 -7.84
CA THR A 177 15.30 10.64 -7.95
C THR A 177 15.84 10.83 -6.54
N PRO A 178 16.81 10.00 -6.07
CA PRO A 178 17.31 10.08 -4.71
C PRO A 178 17.93 11.47 -4.43
N HIS A 179 17.50 12.09 -3.33
CA HIS A 179 17.99 13.36 -2.87
C HIS A 179 17.94 13.46 -1.34
N HIS A 180 19.05 13.86 -0.72
CA HIS A 180 19.11 14.09 0.71
C HIS A 180 18.85 15.56 1.06
N SER A 181 17.91 15.81 1.96
CA SER A 181 17.91 17.05 2.77
C SER A 181 19.06 17.03 3.79
N ALA A 182 19.30 18.14 4.46
CA ALA A 182 20.29 18.21 5.53
C ALA A 182 20.00 17.18 6.65
N ALA A 183 18.72 17.02 7.01
CA ALA A 183 18.29 16.08 8.05
C ALA A 183 18.52 14.61 7.64
N THR A 184 18.11 14.23 6.43
CA THR A 184 18.30 12.85 5.96
C THR A 184 19.78 12.53 5.74
N ARG A 185 20.60 13.48 5.27
CA ARG A 185 22.05 13.31 5.12
C ARG A 185 22.75 13.06 6.46
N ALA A 186 22.34 13.75 7.52
CA ALA A 186 22.91 13.55 8.86
C ALA A 186 22.49 12.20 9.49
N ALA A 187 21.33 11.68 9.11
CA ALA A 187 20.77 10.42 9.63
C ALA A 187 21.16 9.19 8.81
N ALA A 188 21.45 9.35 7.51
CA ALA A 188 21.79 8.24 6.62
C ALA A 188 23.14 7.61 6.96
N GLY A 189 23.28 6.34 6.63
CA GLY A 189 24.53 5.59 6.76
C GLY A 189 24.35 4.09 6.84
N PRO A 190 25.42 3.31 6.60
CA PRO A 190 25.39 1.85 6.52
C PRO A 190 24.98 1.15 7.82
N ASN A 191 24.98 1.87 8.95
CA ASN A 191 24.58 1.39 10.26
C ASN A 191 23.21 1.95 10.71
N THR A 192 22.46 2.58 9.80
CA THR A 192 21.16 3.19 10.11
C THR A 192 20.03 2.23 9.77
N ILE A 193 19.17 1.97 10.73
CA ILE A 193 17.90 1.24 10.59
C ILE A 193 16.82 2.27 10.31
N VAL A 194 16.13 2.16 9.18
CA VAL A 194 15.04 3.06 8.81
C VAL A 194 13.70 2.44 9.20
N ILE A 195 12.84 3.22 9.82
CA ILE A 195 11.45 2.87 10.11
C ILE A 195 10.57 3.83 9.32
N VAL A 196 9.63 3.29 8.54
CA VAL A 196 8.64 4.07 7.78
C VAL A 196 7.25 3.72 8.27
N GLY A 197 6.52 4.71 8.78
CA GLY A 197 5.15 4.48 9.21
C GLY A 197 4.55 5.60 10.06
N SER A 198 3.32 5.36 10.51
CA SER A 198 2.60 6.23 11.44
C SER A 198 2.74 5.73 12.88
N ALA A 199 2.30 6.59 13.84
CA ALA A 199 2.22 6.23 15.26
C ALA A 199 1.11 5.22 15.61
N ALA A 200 0.42 4.67 14.60
CA ALA A 200 -0.69 3.74 14.84
C ALA A 200 -0.19 2.47 15.56
N PRO A 201 -0.88 2.00 16.61
CA PRO A 201 -0.45 0.85 17.41
C PRO A 201 -0.12 -0.41 16.61
N HIS A 202 -0.86 -0.69 15.52
CA HIS A 202 -0.59 -1.85 14.68
C HIS A 202 0.74 -1.78 13.91
N LYS A 203 1.36 -0.60 13.75
CA LYS A 203 2.68 -0.43 13.13
C LYS A 203 3.83 -0.81 14.07
N ASN A 204 3.57 -0.88 15.37
CA ASN A 204 4.49 -1.39 16.39
C ASN A 204 5.89 -0.73 16.40
N VAL A 205 5.98 0.53 16.02
CA VAL A 205 7.25 1.28 15.94
C VAL A 205 7.96 1.31 17.30
N ARG A 206 7.19 1.31 18.39
CA ARG A 206 7.69 1.32 19.75
C ARG A 206 8.63 0.15 20.06
N LEU A 207 8.37 -1.04 19.52
CA LEU A 207 9.24 -2.21 19.68
C LEU A 207 10.71 -1.88 19.34
N ILE A 208 10.93 -1.22 18.21
CA ILE A 208 12.29 -0.88 17.76
C ILE A 208 12.86 0.30 18.55
N LEU A 209 12.05 1.26 18.96
CA LEU A 209 12.47 2.38 19.79
C LEU A 209 12.89 1.95 21.18
N ASP A 210 12.22 0.97 21.78
CA ASP A 210 12.58 0.40 23.08
C ASP A 210 13.94 -0.34 23.04
N LEU A 211 14.39 -0.76 21.85
CA LEU A 211 15.72 -1.33 21.62
C LEU A 211 16.84 -0.28 21.43
N ALA A 212 16.52 1.03 21.39
CA ALA A 212 17.47 2.06 20.99
C ALA A 212 18.80 2.01 21.73
N ARG A 213 18.82 1.86 23.07
CA ARG A 213 20.07 1.77 23.85
C ARG A 213 20.89 0.52 23.52
N ARG A 214 20.23 -0.63 23.29
CA ARG A 214 20.91 -1.88 22.93
C ARG A 214 21.51 -1.78 21.52
N LEU A 215 20.81 -1.13 20.60
CA LEU A 215 21.27 -0.85 19.25
C LEU A 215 22.44 0.14 19.25
N GLU A 216 22.42 1.16 20.12
CA GLU A 216 23.55 2.08 20.32
C GLU A 216 24.81 1.35 20.76
N GLY A 217 24.67 0.42 21.73
CA GLY A 217 25.78 -0.45 22.16
C GLY A 217 26.34 -1.34 21.05
N ALA A 218 25.56 -1.64 20.02
CA ALA A 218 25.98 -2.37 18.82
C ALA A 218 26.48 -1.44 17.68
N GLY A 219 26.59 -0.12 17.90
CA GLY A 219 26.98 0.87 16.90
C GLY A 219 25.91 1.15 15.85
N LEU A 220 24.64 0.84 16.13
CA LEU A 220 23.52 1.02 15.23
C LEU A 220 22.69 2.27 15.59
N ARG A 221 22.12 2.90 14.56
CA ARG A 221 21.28 4.10 14.66
C ARG A 221 19.88 3.81 14.13
N ILE A 222 18.91 4.59 14.57
CA ILE A 222 17.51 4.51 14.11
C ILE A 222 17.13 5.82 13.43
N ALA A 223 16.53 5.76 12.25
CA ALA A 223 15.92 6.89 11.58
C ALA A 223 14.42 6.62 11.40
N VAL A 224 13.57 7.50 11.92
CA VAL A 224 12.12 7.34 11.91
C VAL A 224 11.48 8.33 10.96
N ALA A 225 10.83 7.83 9.92
CA ALA A 225 10.13 8.60 8.89
C ALA A 225 8.61 8.39 8.95
N GLY A 226 7.85 9.43 8.62
CA GLY A 226 6.38 9.36 8.50
C GLY A 226 5.61 9.68 9.77
N LEU A 227 6.27 9.75 10.92
CA LEU A 227 5.66 10.23 12.15
C LEU A 227 5.64 11.76 12.13
N GLY A 228 4.42 12.34 12.12
CA GLY A 228 4.28 13.76 12.43
C GLY A 228 4.77 14.01 13.87
N ASP A 229 5.37 15.18 14.08
CA ASP A 229 5.91 15.75 15.30
C ASP A 229 6.26 14.78 16.45
N SER A 230 7.50 14.78 16.90
CA SER A 230 8.03 14.00 18.04
C SER A 230 7.17 14.09 19.34
N ARG A 231 6.25 15.03 19.41
CA ARG A 231 5.33 15.25 20.53
C ARG A 231 4.31 14.12 20.74
N VAL A 232 4.00 13.32 19.73
CA VAL A 232 3.07 12.18 19.89
C VAL A 232 3.69 11.07 20.75
N PHE A 233 5.02 10.97 20.77
CA PHE A 233 5.76 10.09 21.69
C PHE A 233 6.31 10.84 22.91
N ALA A 234 6.34 12.18 22.90
CA ALA A 234 6.80 13.00 24.01
C ALA A 234 5.77 13.11 25.15
N THR A 235 4.53 12.68 24.94
CA THR A 235 3.53 12.61 26.03
C THR A 235 3.73 11.39 26.92
N ASP A 236 4.44 10.35 26.46
CA ASP A 236 5.00 9.34 27.34
C ASP A 236 6.37 9.83 27.80
N ALA A 237 6.49 10.32 29.04
CA ALA A 237 7.74 10.72 29.68
C ALA A 237 8.80 9.60 29.76
N ALA A 238 8.50 8.43 29.21
CA ALA A 238 9.33 7.23 29.11
C ALA A 238 9.89 6.94 27.71
N ALA A 239 9.63 7.77 26.67
CA ALA A 239 10.32 7.58 25.40
C ALA A 239 11.82 7.89 25.61
N PRO A 240 12.73 6.91 25.47
CA PRO A 240 14.14 7.16 25.70
C PRO A 240 14.62 8.22 24.70
N ARG A 241 15.11 9.34 25.18
CA ARG A 241 15.90 10.30 24.41
C ARG A 241 17.26 9.67 24.11
N ALA A 242 17.26 8.56 23.38
CA ALA A 242 18.48 7.92 22.95
C ALA A 242 19.11 8.78 21.86
N GLN A 243 20.41 9.05 21.97
CA GLN A 243 21.17 9.92 21.06
C GLN A 243 21.27 9.32 19.64
N ASN A 244 21.05 8.02 19.52
CA ASN A 244 21.09 7.29 18.24
C ASN A 244 19.75 7.25 17.48
N VAL A 245 18.73 8.03 17.88
CA VAL A 245 17.43 8.09 17.21
C VAL A 245 17.24 9.43 16.50
N ALA A 246 17.12 9.42 15.18
CA ALA A 246 16.82 10.58 14.36
C ALA A 246 15.34 10.58 13.93
N TRP A 247 14.63 11.67 14.19
CA TRP A 247 13.24 11.88 13.82
C TRP A 247 13.17 12.76 12.56
N LEU A 248 12.75 12.19 11.44
CA LEU A 248 12.81 12.84 10.12
C LEU A 248 11.47 13.46 9.69
N GLY A 249 10.39 13.20 10.44
CA GLY A 249 9.07 13.63 10.01
C GLY A 249 8.63 12.98 8.70
N ARG A 250 7.80 13.68 7.93
CA ARG A 250 7.35 13.18 6.63
C ARG A 250 8.43 13.45 5.58
N LEU A 251 8.88 12.41 4.93
CA LEU A 251 9.83 12.48 3.82
C LEU A 251 9.10 12.58 2.47
N SER A 252 9.71 13.26 1.52
CA SER A 252 9.38 13.14 0.10
C SER A 252 9.83 11.77 -0.44
N ASP A 253 9.28 11.39 -1.59
CA ASP A 253 9.68 10.15 -2.27
C ASP A 253 11.19 10.13 -2.59
N SER A 254 11.76 11.28 -2.96
CA SER A 254 13.20 11.44 -3.25
C SER A 254 14.07 11.27 -2.00
N GLU A 255 13.66 11.85 -0.87
CA GLU A 255 14.37 11.69 0.41
C GLU A 255 14.27 10.26 0.92
N LEU A 256 13.09 9.61 0.78
CA LEU A 256 12.91 8.21 1.15
C LEU A 256 13.80 7.29 0.31
N ALA A 257 13.87 7.54 -1.01
CA ALA A 257 14.76 6.78 -1.90
C ALA A 257 16.23 6.90 -1.49
N ALA A 258 16.69 8.11 -1.17
CA ALA A 258 18.05 8.34 -0.70
C ALA A 258 18.32 7.62 0.63
N MET A 259 17.41 7.74 1.60
CA MET A 259 17.53 7.07 2.91
C MET A 259 17.59 5.55 2.76
N LEU A 260 16.71 4.96 1.94
CA LEU A 260 16.68 3.51 1.72
C LEU A 260 17.90 3.02 0.93
N GLY A 261 18.47 3.84 0.04
CA GLY A 261 19.69 3.50 -0.68
C GLY A 261 20.94 3.42 0.22
N ASP A 262 21.03 4.27 1.24
CA ASP A 262 22.21 4.44 2.08
C ASP A 262 22.13 3.78 3.45
N CYS A 263 20.97 3.24 3.86
CA CYS A 263 20.79 2.64 5.18
C CYS A 263 21.22 1.16 5.26
N LEU A 264 21.26 0.61 6.49
CA LEU A 264 21.46 -0.81 6.73
C LEU A 264 20.26 -1.61 6.23
N CYS A 265 19.06 -1.23 6.67
CA CYS A 265 17.82 -1.91 6.33
C CYS A 265 16.58 -1.06 6.64
N LEU A 266 15.47 -1.45 6.06
CA LEU A 266 14.14 -1.08 6.54
C LEU A 266 13.70 -2.05 7.64
N ALA A 267 13.28 -1.52 8.80
CA ALA A 267 12.59 -2.27 9.85
C ALA A 267 11.07 -2.07 9.74
N PHE A 268 10.32 -3.16 9.65
CA PHE A 268 8.88 -3.13 9.47
C PHE A 268 8.15 -4.06 10.45
N PRO A 269 8.03 -3.66 11.75
CA PRO A 269 7.58 -4.52 12.86
C PRO A 269 6.06 -4.64 12.99
N SER A 270 5.30 -4.34 11.95
CA SER A 270 3.83 -4.24 11.97
C SER A 270 3.16 -5.54 12.39
N PHE A 271 2.13 -5.44 13.24
CA PHE A 271 1.24 -6.57 13.57
C PHE A 271 0.28 -6.90 12.43
N ALA A 272 -0.13 -5.91 11.66
CA ALA A 272 -1.10 -6.07 10.58
C ALA A 272 -0.82 -5.11 9.43
N GLU A 273 -0.85 -5.67 8.23
CA GLU A 273 -0.76 -4.96 6.96
C GLU A 273 -1.67 -5.61 5.93
N GLY A 274 -2.26 -4.79 5.07
CA GLY A 274 -2.99 -5.31 3.91
C GLY A 274 -2.06 -5.85 2.83
N PHE A 275 -0.88 -5.22 2.66
CA PHE A 275 0.13 -5.62 1.67
C PHE A 275 1.56 -5.45 2.21
N GLY A 276 1.96 -4.25 2.56
CA GLY A 276 3.35 -3.91 2.92
C GLY A 276 4.06 -3.20 1.77
N LEU A 277 3.51 -2.08 1.30
CA LEU A 277 4.10 -1.30 0.22
C LEU A 277 5.52 -0.79 0.56
N PRO A 278 5.82 -0.25 1.79
CA PRO A 278 7.17 0.18 2.13
C PRO A 278 8.23 -0.91 2.07
N PRO A 279 8.02 -2.16 2.53
CA PRO A 279 8.91 -3.28 2.26
C PRO A 279 9.18 -3.52 0.78
N LEU A 280 8.15 -3.48 -0.07
CA LEU A 280 8.32 -3.68 -1.50
C LEU A 280 9.13 -2.54 -2.14
N GLU A 281 8.86 -1.28 -1.76
CA GLU A 281 9.63 -0.10 -2.18
C GLU A 281 11.10 -0.21 -1.77
N ALA A 282 11.37 -0.62 -0.52
CA ALA A 282 12.73 -0.84 -0.02
C ALA A 282 13.46 -1.90 -0.83
N MET A 283 12.83 -3.04 -1.09
CA MET A 283 13.39 -4.12 -1.91
C MET A 283 13.71 -3.65 -3.33
N ALA A 284 12.82 -2.89 -3.97
CA ALA A 284 13.03 -2.33 -5.31
C ALA A 284 14.24 -1.40 -5.36
N LEU A 285 14.44 -0.60 -4.30
CA LEU A 285 15.58 0.31 -4.16
C LEU A 285 16.88 -0.38 -3.70
N GLY A 286 16.82 -1.70 -3.44
CA GLY A 286 17.99 -2.47 -3.00
C GLY A 286 18.32 -2.32 -1.51
N CYS A 287 17.33 -1.93 -0.71
CA CYS A 287 17.43 -1.89 0.74
C CYS A 287 17.01 -3.24 1.33
N PRO A 288 17.84 -3.90 2.16
CA PRO A 288 17.43 -5.08 2.91
C PRO A 288 16.22 -4.79 3.81
N VAL A 289 15.35 -5.78 3.97
CA VAL A 289 14.15 -5.66 4.80
C VAL A 289 14.20 -6.64 5.97
N ILE A 290 13.95 -6.13 7.17
CA ILE A 290 13.61 -6.95 8.33
C ILE A 290 12.15 -6.68 8.66
N ALA A 291 11.30 -7.69 8.54
CA ALA A 291 9.86 -7.57 8.65
C ALA A 291 9.32 -8.46 9.78
N SER A 292 8.11 -8.14 10.26
CA SER A 292 7.41 -9.08 11.11
C SER A 292 6.95 -10.31 10.31
N ASP A 293 6.80 -11.43 10.99
CA ASP A 293 6.31 -12.71 10.46
C ASP A 293 4.77 -12.77 10.36
N ARG A 294 4.10 -11.61 10.30
CA ARG A 294 2.64 -11.50 10.43
C ARG A 294 1.97 -10.94 9.17
N ALA A 295 0.67 -11.22 9.10
CA ALA A 295 -0.25 -10.68 8.09
C ALA A 295 0.21 -11.00 6.66
N SER A 296 0.19 -10.00 5.77
CA SER A 296 0.61 -10.13 4.37
C SER A 296 2.13 -10.12 4.17
N LEU A 297 2.93 -9.81 5.19
CA LEU A 297 4.37 -9.60 5.02
C LEU A 297 5.12 -10.86 4.53
N PRO A 298 4.85 -12.09 5.07
CA PRO A 298 5.44 -13.30 4.51
C PRO A 298 5.02 -13.58 3.07
N GLU A 299 3.75 -13.29 2.72
CA GLU A 299 3.24 -13.43 1.36
C GLU A 299 3.95 -12.48 0.38
N VAL A 300 4.14 -11.22 0.79
CA VAL A 300 4.72 -10.18 -0.06
C VAL A 300 6.24 -10.29 -0.15
N CYS A 301 6.91 -10.46 0.98
CA CYS A 301 8.36 -10.44 1.01
C CYS A 301 9.00 -11.80 0.70
N GLY A 302 8.33 -12.94 0.97
CA GLY A 302 8.87 -14.28 0.73
C GLY A 302 10.24 -14.47 1.39
N GLU A 303 11.18 -15.05 0.69
CA GLU A 303 12.56 -15.25 1.15
C GLU A 303 13.44 -13.99 1.07
N ALA A 304 12.89 -12.88 0.58
CA ALA A 304 13.62 -11.64 0.38
C ALA A 304 13.64 -10.72 1.62
N ALA A 305 13.08 -11.15 2.74
CA ALA A 305 13.18 -10.48 4.03
C ALA A 305 13.74 -11.40 5.11
N LEU A 306 14.38 -10.81 6.11
CA LEU A 306 14.62 -11.44 7.39
C LEU A 306 13.39 -11.23 8.26
N TYR A 307 13.01 -12.24 9.04
CA TYR A 307 11.80 -12.17 9.86
C TYR A 307 12.09 -12.23 11.34
N ALA A 308 11.26 -11.49 12.11
CA ALA A 308 11.22 -11.58 13.55
C ALA A 308 9.76 -11.41 14.04
N SER A 309 9.39 -12.08 15.11
CA SER A 309 8.07 -11.90 15.71
C SER A 309 7.88 -10.47 16.22
N PRO A 310 6.74 -9.82 15.98
CA PRO A 310 6.49 -8.47 16.47
C PRO A 310 6.33 -8.38 18.00
N ASN A 311 6.43 -9.52 18.70
CA ASN A 311 6.41 -9.63 20.16
C ASN A 311 7.76 -10.04 20.75
N ASP A 312 8.82 -10.21 19.95
CA ASP A 312 10.12 -10.66 20.39
C ASP A 312 11.22 -9.64 20.08
N PRO A 313 11.50 -8.69 21.01
CA PRO A 313 12.56 -7.68 20.84
C PRO A 313 13.95 -8.28 20.62
N ASP A 314 14.24 -9.43 21.23
CA ASP A 314 15.57 -10.05 21.13
C ASP A 314 15.81 -10.62 19.73
N ALA A 315 14.80 -11.22 19.12
CA ALA A 315 14.86 -11.66 17.73
C ALA A 315 15.10 -10.48 16.76
N TRP A 316 14.47 -9.33 16.97
CA TRP A 316 14.73 -8.12 16.18
C TRP A 316 16.17 -7.65 16.33
N LEU A 317 16.67 -7.52 17.57
CA LEU A 317 18.06 -7.12 17.82
C LEU A 317 19.04 -8.08 17.14
N ALA A 318 18.82 -9.38 17.28
CA ALA A 318 19.67 -10.40 16.66
C ALA A 318 19.75 -10.26 15.14
N GLN A 319 18.61 -9.99 14.47
CA GLN A 319 18.58 -9.79 13.01
C GLN A 319 19.33 -8.51 12.61
N PHE A 320 19.18 -7.40 13.33
CA PHE A 320 19.92 -6.16 13.04
C PHE A 320 21.43 -6.35 13.19
N VAL A 321 21.88 -6.95 14.28
CA VAL A 321 23.30 -7.22 14.53
C VAL A 321 23.85 -8.17 13.46
N ARG A 322 23.16 -9.26 13.17
CA ARG A 322 23.56 -10.22 12.13
C ARG A 322 23.72 -9.53 10.78
N LEU A 323 22.73 -8.73 10.35
CA LEU A 323 22.78 -8.03 9.06
C LEU A 323 23.90 -6.99 9.00
N SER A 324 24.25 -6.33 10.12
CA SER A 324 25.31 -5.33 10.17
C SER A 324 26.70 -5.95 10.11
N GLN A 325 26.86 -7.19 10.56
CA GLN A 325 28.16 -7.89 10.63
C GLN A 325 28.42 -8.80 9.41
N ASP A 326 27.37 -9.26 8.74
CA ASP A 326 27.45 -10.21 7.63
C ASP A 326 27.19 -9.51 6.29
N ARG A 327 28.30 -9.16 5.60
CA ARG A 327 28.24 -8.50 4.28
C ARG A 327 27.68 -9.41 3.19
N GLU A 328 27.91 -10.71 3.25
CA GLU A 328 27.40 -11.67 2.27
C GLU A 328 25.89 -11.83 2.40
N LEU A 329 25.41 -11.96 3.65
CA LEU A 329 23.98 -11.94 3.93
C LEU A 329 23.33 -10.67 3.38
N ARG A 330 23.92 -9.49 3.65
CA ARG A 330 23.39 -8.21 3.17
C ARG A 330 23.32 -8.18 1.65
N ALA A 331 24.37 -8.59 0.94
CA ALA A 331 24.40 -8.65 -0.53
C ALA A 331 23.34 -9.63 -1.07
N ARG A 332 23.19 -10.79 -0.43
CA ARG A 332 22.15 -11.77 -0.76
C ARG A 332 20.74 -11.19 -0.59
N MET A 333 20.46 -10.51 0.52
CA MET A 333 19.14 -9.90 0.76
C MET A 333 18.81 -8.81 -0.26
N ILE A 334 19.79 -7.99 -0.66
CA ILE A 334 19.63 -6.99 -1.72
C ILE A 334 19.24 -7.67 -3.04
N LYS A 335 19.96 -8.73 -3.44
CA LYS A 335 19.69 -9.47 -4.68
C LYS A 335 18.30 -10.09 -4.67
N LEU A 336 17.95 -10.79 -3.60
CA LEU A 336 16.63 -11.41 -3.43
C LEU A 336 15.51 -10.35 -3.41
N GLY A 337 15.74 -9.21 -2.72
CA GLY A 337 14.79 -8.11 -2.64
C GLY A 337 14.45 -7.55 -4.02
N ARG A 338 15.45 -7.22 -4.82
CA ARG A 338 15.23 -6.70 -6.19
C ARG A 338 14.50 -7.72 -7.07
N ALA A 339 14.91 -8.99 -7.02
CA ALA A 339 14.24 -10.06 -7.75
C ALA A 339 12.79 -10.24 -7.29
N ARG A 340 12.51 -10.15 -5.99
CA ARG A 340 11.16 -10.24 -5.46
C ARG A 340 10.30 -9.05 -5.88
N ALA A 341 10.82 -7.82 -5.76
CA ALA A 341 10.09 -6.62 -6.15
C ALA A 341 9.69 -6.65 -7.63
N SER A 342 10.57 -7.11 -8.53
CA SER A 342 10.29 -7.16 -9.97
C SER A 342 9.11 -8.06 -10.35
N THR A 343 8.68 -8.96 -9.45
CA THR A 343 7.51 -9.82 -9.66
C THR A 343 6.17 -9.09 -9.42
N PHE A 344 6.19 -7.92 -8.79
CA PHE A 344 5.01 -7.12 -8.46
C PHE A 344 4.94 -5.89 -9.37
N ARG A 345 4.02 -5.86 -10.31
CA ARG A 345 3.94 -4.83 -11.35
C ARG A 345 2.57 -4.17 -11.38
N TRP A 346 2.57 -2.83 -11.47
CA TRP A 346 1.34 -2.06 -11.64
C TRP A 346 0.61 -2.38 -12.96
N ALA A 347 1.37 -2.68 -14.02
CA ALA A 347 0.78 -3.15 -15.28
C ALA A 347 -0.08 -4.40 -15.06
N GLY A 348 0.44 -5.40 -14.33
CA GLY A 348 -0.33 -6.61 -13.99
C GLY A 348 -1.57 -6.28 -13.15
N SER A 349 -1.46 -5.35 -12.19
CA SER A 349 -2.61 -4.90 -11.40
C SER A 349 -3.69 -4.24 -12.29
N ALA A 350 -3.29 -3.40 -13.23
CA ALA A 350 -4.21 -2.78 -14.19
C ALA A 350 -4.88 -3.80 -15.13
N GLU A 351 -4.14 -4.83 -15.58
CA GLU A 351 -4.70 -5.94 -16.38
C GLU A 351 -5.79 -6.68 -15.62
N PHE A 352 -5.61 -6.96 -14.32
CA PHE A 352 -6.66 -7.56 -13.50
C PHE A 352 -7.91 -6.69 -13.42
N TYR A 353 -7.77 -5.36 -13.33
CA TYR A 353 -8.92 -4.45 -13.41
C TYR A 353 -9.58 -4.47 -14.78
N LEU A 354 -8.83 -4.51 -15.88
CA LEU A 354 -9.40 -4.65 -17.22
C LEU A 354 -10.16 -5.97 -17.38
N GLN A 355 -9.63 -7.08 -16.87
CA GLN A 355 -10.31 -8.38 -16.85
C GLN A 355 -11.61 -8.31 -16.04
N ALA A 356 -11.57 -7.68 -14.85
CA ALA A 356 -12.73 -7.52 -14.00
C ALA A 356 -13.83 -6.66 -14.66
N MET A 357 -13.45 -5.58 -15.35
CA MET A 357 -14.36 -4.76 -16.14
C MET A 357 -14.96 -5.56 -17.31
N ALA A 358 -14.13 -6.29 -18.07
CA ALA A 358 -14.57 -7.10 -19.20
C ALA A 358 -15.55 -8.20 -18.76
N HIS A 359 -15.27 -8.87 -17.65
CA HIS A 359 -16.18 -9.86 -17.08
C HIS A 359 -17.52 -9.22 -16.65
N ALA A 360 -17.49 -8.09 -15.96
CA ALA A 360 -18.71 -7.38 -15.57
C ALA A 360 -19.52 -6.87 -16.78
N ASP A 361 -18.88 -6.70 -17.93
CA ASP A 361 -19.51 -6.36 -19.21
C ASP A 361 -20.00 -7.60 -20.00
N GLY A 362 -19.72 -8.82 -19.51
CA GLY A 362 -20.10 -10.08 -20.17
C GLY A 362 -19.20 -10.47 -21.35
N LEU A 363 -17.95 -9.96 -21.40
CA LEU A 363 -17.02 -10.20 -22.51
C LEU A 363 -15.93 -11.27 -22.17
N ALA A 364 -15.82 -11.68 -20.91
CA ALA A 364 -14.84 -12.65 -20.46
C ALA A 364 -15.50 -13.67 -19.54
N ASP A 365 -15.25 -14.97 -19.77
CA ASP A 365 -15.94 -16.06 -19.07
C ASP A 365 -15.37 -16.33 -17.66
N THR A 366 -14.14 -15.96 -17.36
CA THR A 366 -13.52 -16.27 -16.07
C THR A 366 -12.53 -15.20 -15.60
N ILE A 367 -12.68 -14.77 -14.34
CA ILE A 367 -11.64 -14.11 -13.56
C ILE A 367 -11.14 -15.12 -12.54
N LYS A 368 -9.83 -15.25 -12.34
CA LYS A 368 -9.28 -16.10 -11.26
C LYS A 368 -9.71 -15.55 -9.90
N PRO A 369 -10.52 -16.28 -9.12
CA PRO A 369 -10.91 -15.85 -7.78
C PRO A 369 -9.72 -15.92 -6.82
N ALA A 370 -9.83 -15.26 -5.66
CA ALA A 370 -8.90 -15.41 -4.54
C ALA A 370 -8.79 -16.90 -4.14
N GLY A 371 -7.57 -17.41 -3.94
CA GLY A 371 -7.31 -18.83 -3.64
C GLY A 371 -6.60 -19.59 -4.76
N ALA A 372 -6.63 -19.11 -6.00
CA ALA A 372 -5.69 -19.61 -7.01
C ALA A 372 -4.28 -19.07 -6.68
N PRO A 373 -3.21 -19.91 -6.72
CA PRO A 373 -1.86 -19.42 -6.50
C PRO A 373 -1.61 -18.27 -7.48
N ILE A 374 -1.16 -17.13 -6.95
CA ILE A 374 -0.63 -16.05 -7.78
C ILE A 374 0.59 -16.67 -8.46
N CYS A 375 0.39 -17.19 -9.67
CA CYS A 375 1.50 -17.64 -10.50
C CYS A 375 2.26 -16.37 -10.89
N VAL A 376 3.22 -16.00 -10.06
CA VAL A 376 4.23 -15.02 -10.42
C VAL A 376 5.07 -15.72 -11.45
N THR A 377 4.66 -15.62 -12.72
CA THR A 377 5.47 -16.12 -13.84
C THR A 377 6.76 -15.30 -13.80
N ALA A 378 7.80 -15.91 -13.24
CA ALA A 378 9.15 -15.50 -13.53
C ALA A 378 9.34 -15.74 -15.04
N SER A 379 9.22 -14.69 -15.84
CA SER A 379 9.81 -14.70 -17.17
C SER A 379 11.31 -14.74 -16.95
N ILE A 380 11.90 -15.88 -17.29
CA ILE A 380 13.36 -16.18 -17.34
C ILE A 380 14.01 -15.21 -18.32
#